data_892a5b1c155a64fc6af58a5bcb71f644
#
_entry.id   892a5b1c155a64fc6af58a5bcb71f644
#
_cell.length_a   1.000
_cell.length_b   1.000
_cell.length_c   1.000
_cell.angle_alpha   90.00
_cell.angle_beta   90.00
_cell.angle_gamma   90.00
#
_symmetry.space_group_name_H-M   'P 1'
#
loop_
_entity.id
_entity.type
_entity.pdbx_description
1 polymer ?
#
loop_
_entity_poly.entity_id
_entity_poly.type
_entity_poly.pdbx_seq_one_letter_code
_entity_poly.pdbx_strand_id
1 'polypeptide(L)'
;SREVTRVFGLEPSEFLRNQAAEAGRSAPFPVELLSAGAESIPLDSRSVDTVVSTWTLCSIPDLDAALGEIRRVLRPDGRLLFFEHGRAPDASVSRWQDRLAPLFRGLAGCNPNRQIDASITDAGFRMLEIERAYLDGPRFISWHFVGQAATT
;
A
#
# COMPACT_ATOMS: atom_id res chain seq x y z
N SER A 1 -12.15 -17.29 -9.59
CA SER A 1 -11.05 -16.33 -9.45
C SER A 1 -10.13 -16.48 -10.65
N ARG A 2 -9.67 -15.40 -11.27
CA ARG A 2 -8.63 -15.50 -12.28
C ARG A 2 -7.37 -16.00 -11.60
N GLU A 3 -6.74 -16.99 -12.17
CA GLU A 3 -5.49 -17.55 -11.66
C GLU A 3 -4.37 -16.52 -11.80
N VAL A 4 -3.54 -16.37 -10.77
CA VAL A 4 -2.38 -15.48 -10.82
C VAL A 4 -1.35 -16.09 -11.77
N THR A 5 -1.00 -15.37 -12.85
CA THR A 5 -0.08 -15.83 -13.87
C THR A 5 1.33 -15.23 -13.72
N ARG A 6 1.46 -14.06 -13.09
CA ARG A 6 2.72 -13.35 -12.85
C ARG A 6 2.56 -12.34 -11.72
N VAL A 7 3.62 -12.12 -10.97
CA VAL A 7 3.68 -11.06 -9.95
C VAL A 7 4.91 -10.18 -10.20
N PHE A 8 4.72 -8.86 -10.13
CA PHE A 8 5.78 -7.88 -10.05
C PHE A 8 5.86 -7.37 -8.61
N GLY A 9 7.01 -7.52 -7.97
CA GLY A 9 7.26 -6.99 -6.63
C GLY A 9 8.13 -5.73 -6.72
N LEU A 10 7.61 -4.60 -6.23
CA LEU A 10 8.39 -3.36 -6.13
C LEU A 10 9.05 -3.29 -4.76
N GLU A 11 10.38 -3.15 -4.76
CA GLU A 11 11.15 -2.97 -3.54
C GLU A 11 12.46 -2.21 -3.85
N PRO A 12 12.60 -0.95 -3.39
CA PRO A 12 13.80 -0.15 -3.64
C PRO A 12 15.02 -0.65 -2.87
N SER A 13 14.84 -1.27 -1.69
CA SER A 13 15.94 -1.80 -0.89
C SER A 13 16.49 -3.09 -1.49
N GLU A 14 17.78 -3.10 -1.83
CA GLU A 14 18.45 -4.31 -2.32
C GLU A 14 18.39 -5.45 -1.31
N PHE A 15 18.57 -5.15 -0.03
CA PHE A 15 18.51 -6.14 1.04
C PHE A 15 17.16 -6.83 1.11
N LEU A 16 16.07 -6.05 1.12
CA LEU A 16 14.70 -6.59 1.16
C LEU A 16 14.34 -7.30 -0.15
N ARG A 17 14.80 -6.78 -1.29
CA ARG A 17 14.62 -7.43 -2.59
C ARG A 17 15.24 -8.82 -2.65
N ASN A 18 16.44 -8.99 -2.07
CA ASN A 18 17.09 -10.29 -1.98
C ASN A 18 16.31 -11.29 -1.13
N GLN A 19 15.74 -10.83 -0.01
CA GLN A 19 14.85 -11.67 0.81
C GLN A 19 13.55 -12.04 0.07
N ALA A 20 12.95 -11.07 -0.64
CA ALA A 20 11.76 -11.30 -1.44
C ALA A 20 12.03 -12.29 -2.60
N ALA A 21 13.24 -12.22 -3.21
CA ALA A 21 13.65 -13.16 -4.26
C ALA A 21 13.73 -14.59 -3.73
N GLU A 22 14.24 -14.78 -2.54
CA GLU A 22 14.28 -16.11 -1.90
C GLU A 22 12.87 -16.64 -1.64
N ALA A 23 12.00 -15.83 -1.05
CA ALA A 23 10.60 -16.19 -0.82
C ALA A 23 9.84 -16.48 -2.13
N GLY A 24 10.12 -15.70 -3.18
CA GLY A 24 9.50 -15.84 -4.49
C GLY A 24 9.81 -17.15 -5.22
N ARG A 25 10.92 -17.82 -4.88
CA ARG A 25 11.31 -19.11 -5.51
C ARG A 25 10.29 -20.23 -5.28
N SER A 26 9.55 -20.17 -4.19
CA SER A 26 8.53 -21.16 -3.86
C SER A 26 7.13 -20.80 -4.39
N ALA A 27 6.98 -19.66 -5.05
CA ALA A 27 5.70 -19.25 -5.60
C ALA A 27 5.29 -20.14 -6.79
N PRO A 28 3.99 -20.46 -6.94
CA PRO A 28 3.50 -21.28 -8.07
C PRO A 28 3.41 -20.50 -9.39
N PHE A 29 3.89 -19.27 -9.43
CA PHE A 29 3.91 -18.38 -10.60
C PHE A 29 5.23 -17.58 -10.63
N PRO A 30 5.64 -17.05 -11.79
CA PRO A 30 6.81 -16.19 -11.91
C PRO A 30 6.68 -14.93 -11.05
N VAL A 31 7.73 -14.62 -10.28
CA VAL A 31 7.87 -13.39 -9.50
C VAL A 31 9.06 -12.60 -10.06
N GLU A 32 8.79 -11.39 -10.51
CA GLU A 32 9.81 -10.46 -11.02
C GLU A 32 9.94 -9.30 -10.04
N LEU A 33 11.15 -9.06 -9.53
CA LEU A 33 11.40 -7.99 -8.56
C LEU A 33 11.99 -6.78 -9.26
N LEU A 34 11.36 -5.64 -9.06
CA LEU A 34 11.70 -4.36 -9.65
C LEU A 34 12.36 -3.47 -8.61
N SER A 35 13.54 -2.93 -8.93
CA SER A 35 14.28 -1.98 -8.08
C SER A 35 13.70 -0.57 -8.26
N ALA A 36 12.50 -0.33 -7.73
CA ALA A 36 11.80 0.94 -7.87
C ALA A 36 10.91 1.22 -6.65
N GLY A 37 10.69 2.50 -6.35
CA GLY A 37 9.64 2.94 -5.44
C GLY A 37 8.28 3.02 -6.16
N ALA A 38 7.22 3.09 -5.39
CA ALA A 38 5.86 3.17 -5.93
C ALA A 38 5.56 4.51 -6.61
N GLU A 39 6.37 5.54 -6.35
CA GLU A 39 6.27 6.86 -6.99
C GLU A 39 6.70 6.86 -8.46
N SER A 40 7.37 5.80 -8.94
CA SER A 40 7.78 5.65 -10.34
C SER A 40 7.84 4.17 -10.69
N ILE A 41 6.71 3.60 -11.07
CA ILE A 41 6.57 2.17 -11.38
C ILE A 41 7.06 1.88 -12.80
N PRO A 42 8.12 1.07 -13.01
CA PRO A 42 8.69 0.79 -14.33
C PRO A 42 7.89 -0.27 -15.10
N LEU A 43 6.59 -0.05 -15.20
CA LEU A 43 5.64 -0.86 -15.96
C LEU A 43 4.83 0.05 -16.89
N ASP A 44 4.36 -0.51 -18.00
CA ASP A 44 3.51 0.20 -18.93
C ASP A 44 2.16 0.57 -18.31
N SER A 45 1.55 1.65 -18.80
CA SER A 45 0.18 2.01 -18.42
C SER A 45 -0.78 0.88 -18.79
N ARG A 46 -1.75 0.61 -17.90
CA ARG A 46 -2.79 -0.40 -18.10
C ARG A 46 -2.24 -1.82 -18.35
N SER A 47 -1.16 -2.18 -17.65
CA SER A 47 -0.46 -3.46 -17.82
C SER A 47 -0.80 -4.52 -16.78
N VAL A 48 -1.34 -4.11 -15.61
CA VAL A 48 -1.64 -5.04 -14.51
C VAL A 48 -3.13 -5.07 -14.18
N ASP A 49 -3.61 -6.23 -13.73
CA ASP A 49 -5.01 -6.43 -13.35
C ASP A 49 -5.27 -6.05 -11.90
N THR A 50 -4.26 -6.24 -11.04
CA THR A 50 -4.38 -6.01 -9.59
C THR A 50 -3.08 -5.47 -9.02
N VAL A 51 -3.21 -4.46 -8.18
CA VAL A 51 -2.13 -4.01 -7.29
C VAL A 51 -2.51 -4.38 -5.86
N VAL A 52 -1.56 -4.92 -5.12
CA VAL A 52 -1.72 -5.23 -3.69
C VAL A 52 -0.77 -4.37 -2.89
N SER A 53 -1.29 -3.69 -1.88
CA SER A 53 -0.50 -2.90 -0.94
C SER A 53 -0.76 -3.36 0.48
N THR A 54 0.31 -3.67 1.20
CA THR A 54 0.23 -4.16 2.59
C THR A 54 1.26 -3.44 3.44
N TRP A 55 0.80 -2.62 4.37
CA TRP A 55 1.64 -1.84 5.29
C TRP A 55 2.73 -1.01 4.57
N THR A 56 2.40 -0.52 3.39
CA THR A 56 3.32 0.19 2.50
C THR A 56 2.93 1.64 2.31
N LEU A 57 1.64 1.93 2.06
CA LEU A 57 1.16 3.29 1.78
C LEU A 57 1.48 4.27 2.91
N CYS A 58 1.54 3.82 4.16
CA CYS A 58 1.92 4.65 5.30
C CYS A 58 3.38 5.12 5.24
N SER A 59 4.26 4.39 4.54
CA SER A 59 5.71 4.63 4.51
C SER A 59 6.20 5.32 3.23
N ILE A 60 5.39 5.37 2.18
CA ILE A 60 5.76 6.02 0.91
C ILE A 60 5.88 7.53 1.14
N PRO A 61 7.01 8.18 0.77
CA PRO A 61 7.19 9.62 0.94
C PRO A 61 6.15 10.45 0.21
N ASP A 62 6.02 10.27 -1.10
CA ASP A 62 5.02 10.93 -1.95
C ASP A 62 3.88 9.96 -2.29
N LEU A 63 2.88 9.91 -1.39
CA LEU A 63 1.73 9.02 -1.56
C LEU A 63 0.88 9.36 -2.78
N ASP A 64 0.74 10.64 -3.10
CA ASP A 64 -0.09 11.09 -4.22
C ASP A 64 0.54 10.66 -5.55
N ALA A 65 1.85 10.81 -5.71
CA ALA A 65 2.58 10.29 -6.86
C ALA A 65 2.45 8.75 -6.96
N ALA A 66 2.59 8.04 -5.85
CA ALA A 66 2.48 6.58 -5.83
C ALA A 66 1.07 6.10 -6.21
N LEU A 67 0.02 6.71 -5.67
CA LEU A 67 -1.36 6.36 -6.03
C LEU A 67 -1.67 6.72 -7.49
N GLY A 68 -1.10 7.80 -8.00
CA GLY A 68 -1.16 8.16 -9.42
C GLY A 68 -0.52 7.09 -10.32
N GLU A 69 0.65 6.60 -9.95
CA GLU A 69 1.35 5.51 -10.66
C GLU A 69 0.59 4.17 -10.57
N ILE A 70 0.09 3.83 -9.40
CA ILE A 70 -0.77 2.65 -9.21
C ILE A 70 -1.98 2.72 -10.15
N ARG A 71 -2.64 3.89 -10.22
CA ARG A 71 -3.76 4.09 -11.13
C ARG A 71 -3.34 4.00 -12.60
N ARG A 72 -2.16 4.51 -12.95
CA ARG A 72 -1.63 4.47 -14.33
C ARG A 72 -1.39 3.06 -14.80
N VAL A 73 -0.79 2.21 -13.97
CA VAL A 73 -0.46 0.83 -14.37
C VAL A 73 -1.65 -0.12 -14.34
N LEU A 74 -2.68 0.17 -13.55
CA LEU A 74 -3.90 -0.62 -13.50
C LEU A 74 -4.69 -0.53 -14.81
N ARG A 75 -5.20 -1.66 -15.29
CA ARG A 75 -6.17 -1.73 -16.37
C ARG A 75 -7.49 -1.06 -15.99
N PRO A 76 -8.37 -0.69 -16.94
CA PRO A 76 -9.64 -0.05 -16.64
C PRO A 76 -10.52 -0.81 -15.64
N ASP A 77 -10.49 -2.14 -15.66
CA ASP A 77 -11.22 -3.02 -14.72
C ASP A 77 -10.32 -3.52 -13.57
N GLY A 78 -9.14 -2.94 -13.44
CA GLY A 78 -8.14 -3.32 -12.45
C GLY A 78 -8.51 -2.88 -11.04
N ARG A 79 -7.91 -3.52 -10.04
CA ARG A 79 -8.22 -3.29 -8.63
C ARG A 79 -6.97 -3.03 -7.80
N LEU A 80 -7.11 -2.09 -6.89
CA LEU A 80 -6.20 -1.91 -5.76
C LEU A 80 -6.78 -2.66 -4.56
N LEU A 81 -6.08 -3.67 -4.09
CA LEU A 81 -6.34 -4.35 -2.81
C LEU A 81 -5.39 -3.78 -1.77
N PHE A 82 -5.89 -3.43 -0.60
CA PHE A 82 -5.05 -2.84 0.42
C PHE A 82 -5.35 -3.38 1.82
N PHE A 83 -4.27 -3.53 2.58
CA PHE A 83 -4.28 -3.81 4.01
C PHE A 83 -3.27 -2.86 4.67
N GLU A 84 -3.76 -1.76 5.23
CA GLU A 84 -2.92 -0.65 5.67
C GLU A 84 -3.31 -0.20 7.07
N HIS A 85 -2.36 0.24 7.87
CA HIS A 85 -2.66 0.98 9.08
C HIS A 85 -2.69 2.49 8.82
N GLY A 86 -3.43 3.22 9.63
CA GLY A 86 -3.50 4.66 9.45
C GLY A 86 -4.20 5.37 10.61
N ARG A 87 -4.73 6.54 10.33
CA ARG A 87 -5.33 7.42 11.33
C ARG A 87 -6.54 6.78 11.99
N ALA A 88 -6.47 6.66 13.32
CA ALA A 88 -7.57 6.16 14.13
C ALA A 88 -8.71 7.19 14.26
N PRO A 89 -9.97 6.74 14.38
CA PRO A 89 -11.13 7.62 14.56
C PRO A 89 -11.19 8.27 15.94
N ASP A 90 -10.61 7.62 16.94
CA ASP A 90 -10.63 8.12 18.32
C ASP A 90 -9.75 9.36 18.47
N ALA A 91 -10.33 10.48 18.90
CA ALA A 91 -9.63 11.74 19.04
C ALA A 91 -8.42 11.69 20.02
N SER A 92 -8.46 10.84 21.03
CA SER A 92 -7.32 10.63 21.93
C SER A 92 -6.18 9.90 21.23
N VAL A 93 -6.48 8.87 20.46
CA VAL A 93 -5.49 8.07 19.72
C VAL A 93 -4.91 8.90 18.59
N SER A 94 -5.73 9.58 17.79
CA SER A 94 -5.25 10.39 16.65
C SER A 94 -4.37 11.55 17.11
N ARG A 95 -4.64 12.18 18.26
CA ARG A 95 -3.72 13.19 18.84
C ARG A 95 -2.35 12.60 19.21
N TRP A 96 -2.31 11.36 19.71
CA TRP A 96 -1.05 10.67 19.95
C TRP A 96 -0.33 10.33 18.64
N GLN A 97 -1.07 9.85 17.64
CA GLN A 97 -0.52 9.62 16.31
C GLN A 97 0.11 10.89 15.74
N ASP A 98 -0.56 12.05 15.83
CA ASP A 98 -0.04 13.32 15.34
C ASP A 98 1.24 13.75 16.07
N ARG A 99 1.31 13.56 17.39
CA ARG A 99 2.50 13.87 18.18
C ARG A 99 3.69 12.97 17.87
N LEU A 100 3.42 11.68 17.65
CA LEU A 100 4.47 10.67 17.43
C LEU A 100 4.84 10.51 15.96
N ALA A 101 4.04 10.99 15.01
CA ALA A 101 4.30 10.86 13.58
C ALA A 101 5.69 11.35 13.15
N PRO A 102 6.23 12.50 13.63
CA PRO A 102 7.59 12.91 13.27
C PRO A 102 8.66 11.91 13.71
N LEU A 103 8.49 11.30 14.90
CA LEU A 103 9.41 10.31 15.43
C LEU A 103 9.33 9.00 14.61
N PHE A 104 8.13 8.52 14.32
CA PHE A 104 7.93 7.32 13.50
C PHE A 104 8.46 7.50 12.07
N ARG A 105 8.25 8.67 11.48
CA ARG A 105 8.78 9.02 10.16
C ARG A 105 10.31 8.96 10.15
N GLY A 106 10.96 9.50 11.19
CA GLY A 106 12.42 9.52 11.28
C GLY A 106 13.05 8.17 11.57
N LEU A 107 12.42 7.32 12.38
CA LEU A 107 12.99 6.04 12.82
C LEU A 107 12.54 4.84 11.97
N ALA A 108 11.30 4.84 11.51
CA ALA A 108 10.68 3.70 10.83
C ALA A 108 10.17 4.04 9.42
N GLY A 109 10.30 5.28 8.97
CA GLY A 109 9.78 5.72 7.67
C GLY A 109 8.25 5.77 7.59
N CYS A 110 7.54 5.52 8.70
CA CYS A 110 6.09 5.32 8.71
C CYS A 110 5.34 6.58 9.19
N ASN A 111 4.18 6.85 8.60
CA ASN A 111 3.26 7.91 9.01
C ASN A 111 1.96 7.28 9.54
N PRO A 112 1.87 7.01 10.85
CA PRO A 112 0.72 6.30 11.44
C PRO A 112 -0.59 7.11 11.45
N ASN A 113 -0.53 8.40 11.12
CA ASN A 113 -1.66 9.32 11.09
C ASN A 113 -2.20 9.59 9.66
N ARG A 114 -1.79 8.81 8.65
CA ARG A 114 -2.34 8.94 7.29
C ARG A 114 -3.80 8.52 7.23
N GLN A 115 -4.59 9.29 6.49
CA GLN A 115 -5.98 8.96 6.17
C GLN A 115 -6.01 8.13 4.87
N ILE A 116 -5.73 6.85 4.98
CA ILE A 116 -5.50 5.94 3.84
C ILE A 116 -6.70 5.92 2.88
N ASP A 117 -7.90 5.79 3.41
CA ASP A 117 -9.14 5.74 2.63
C ASP A 117 -9.42 7.06 1.89
N ALA A 118 -9.20 8.20 2.55
CA ALA A 118 -9.32 9.50 1.91
C ALA A 118 -8.26 9.66 0.80
N SER A 119 -6.99 9.35 1.07
CA SER A 119 -5.93 9.43 0.07
C SER A 119 -6.21 8.59 -1.17
N ILE A 120 -6.70 7.35 -1.00
CA ILE A 120 -7.09 6.49 -2.13
C ILE A 120 -8.25 7.11 -2.93
N THR A 121 -9.26 7.67 -2.24
CA THR A 121 -10.41 8.31 -2.90
C THR A 121 -9.99 9.59 -3.64
N ASP A 122 -9.17 10.43 -3.01
CA ASP A 122 -8.68 11.69 -3.58
C ASP A 122 -7.80 11.46 -4.82
N ALA A 123 -7.09 10.32 -4.87
CA ALA A 123 -6.35 9.89 -6.05
C ALA A 123 -7.25 9.41 -7.22
N GLY A 124 -8.58 9.45 -7.08
CA GLY A 124 -9.54 9.10 -8.12
C GLY A 124 -9.87 7.62 -8.20
N PHE A 125 -9.70 6.88 -7.10
CA PHE A 125 -10.23 5.52 -7.00
C PHE A 125 -11.65 5.53 -6.43
N ARG A 126 -12.48 4.64 -6.94
CA ARG A 126 -13.81 4.36 -6.39
C ARG A 126 -13.68 3.21 -5.39
N MET A 127 -13.93 3.48 -4.12
CA MET A 127 -13.96 2.45 -3.09
C MET A 127 -15.08 1.45 -3.37
N LEU A 128 -14.74 0.16 -3.44
CA LEU A 128 -15.71 -0.94 -3.65
C LEU A 128 -16.11 -1.55 -2.32
N GLU A 129 -15.13 -1.78 -1.47
CA GLU A 129 -15.30 -2.41 -0.17
C GLU A 129 -14.22 -1.87 0.79
N ILE A 130 -14.60 -1.63 2.03
CA ILE A 130 -13.66 -1.23 3.06
C ILE A 130 -14.16 -1.64 4.43
N GLU A 131 -13.30 -2.33 5.15
CA GLU A 131 -13.44 -2.61 6.57
C GLU A 131 -12.43 -1.78 7.36
N ARG A 132 -12.83 -1.34 8.56
CA ARG A 132 -11.99 -0.57 9.46
C ARG A 132 -12.09 -1.17 10.85
N ALA A 133 -10.94 -1.54 11.42
CA ALA A 133 -10.92 -2.16 12.74
C ALA A 133 -9.60 -1.91 13.47
N TYR A 134 -9.66 -2.00 14.79
CA TYR A 134 -8.47 -2.21 15.59
C TYR A 134 -8.09 -3.68 15.56
N LEU A 135 -6.84 -3.94 15.23
CA LEU A 135 -6.23 -5.26 15.44
C LEU A 135 -5.55 -5.30 16.82
N ASP A 136 -5.12 -6.50 17.21
CA ASP A 136 -4.36 -6.68 18.45
C ASP A 136 -3.03 -5.90 18.39
N GLY A 137 -2.74 -5.15 19.45
CA GLY A 137 -1.53 -4.36 19.55
C GLY A 137 -1.72 -2.96 20.13
N PRO A 138 -0.65 -2.15 20.11
CA PRO A 138 -0.70 -0.77 20.60
C PRO A 138 -1.67 0.09 19.79
N ARG A 139 -2.67 0.69 20.42
CA ARG A 139 -3.78 1.40 19.76
C ARG A 139 -3.33 2.48 18.75
N PHE A 140 -2.17 3.09 18.92
CA PHE A 140 -1.69 4.15 18.04
C PHE A 140 -1.18 3.65 16.67
N ILE A 141 -0.99 2.33 16.48
CA ILE A 141 -0.62 1.72 15.19
C ILE A 141 -1.59 0.60 14.76
N SER A 142 -2.57 0.24 15.59
CA SER A 142 -3.40 -0.94 15.36
C SER A 142 -4.73 -0.64 14.66
N TRP A 143 -5.00 0.62 14.27
CA TRP A 143 -6.15 0.93 13.43
C TRP A 143 -5.84 0.62 11.97
N HIS A 144 -6.60 -0.29 11.38
CA HIS A 144 -6.36 -0.80 10.03
C HIS A 144 -7.53 -0.53 9.09
N PHE A 145 -7.17 -0.43 7.83
CA PHE A 145 -8.06 -0.33 6.68
C PHE A 145 -7.80 -1.56 5.80
N VAL A 146 -8.81 -2.36 5.56
CA VAL A 146 -8.77 -3.50 4.66
C VAL A 146 -9.82 -3.30 3.59
N GLY A 147 -9.45 -3.40 2.32
CA GLY A 147 -10.45 -3.15 1.30
C GLY A 147 -9.95 -3.30 -0.12
N GLN A 148 -10.85 -2.93 -1.02
CA GLN A 148 -10.58 -2.88 -2.44
C GLN A 148 -11.17 -1.62 -3.08
N ALA A 149 -10.43 -1.08 -4.04
CA ALA A 149 -10.84 0.07 -4.83
C ALA A 149 -10.59 -0.20 -6.33
N ALA A 150 -11.37 0.43 -7.19
CA ALA A 150 -11.24 0.34 -8.63
C ALA A 150 -10.88 1.71 -9.23
N THR A 151 -10.22 1.69 -10.38
CA THR A 151 -10.05 2.89 -11.21
C THR A 151 -11.44 3.37 -11.70
N THR A 152 -11.65 4.69 -11.75
CA THR A 152 -12.85 5.30 -12.32
C THR A 152 -12.69 5.53 -13.83
#